data_21a75251f2560fa5e415028b76d1b323
#
_entry.id   21a75251f2560fa5e415028b76d1b323
#
_cell.length_a   1.000
_cell.length_b   1.000
_cell.length_c   1.000
_cell.angle_alpha   90.00
_cell.angle_beta   90.00
_cell.angle_gamma   90.00
#
_symmetry.space_group_name_H-M   'P 1'
#
loop_
_entity.id
_entity.type
_entity.pdbx_description
1 polymer ?
#
loop_
_entity_poly.entity_id
_entity_poly.type
_entity_poly.pdbx_seq_one_letter_code
_entity_poly.pdbx_strand_id
1 'polypeptide(L)'
;HYIEFIRELSVSCRKKGLVLSVDNYVPAVYNRFYNQKEQGNVADYVIIMGYDEHYAGGEAGSVSSIGYVENSIKDMLFLVPKEKVINAVPFYTRLWTGSGDNASSRAMGISEATKWVSESGMDLTWDDSVGQYYGRLDSQNGEQQLWMEETRSLGLKMDLIKKYALAGVAGWRLGLETSDVWDVIGWE
;
A
#
# COMPACT_ATOMS: atom_id res chain seq x y z
N HIS A 1 21.93 15.52 1.05
CA HIS A 1 21.83 15.52 2.52
C HIS A 1 21.05 14.30 3.07
N TYR A 2 19.87 13.93 2.52
CA TYR A 2 19.12 12.78 3.02
C TYR A 2 19.90 11.46 2.89
N ILE A 3 20.45 11.17 1.73
CA ILE A 3 21.19 9.92 1.52
C ILE A 3 22.48 9.85 2.33
N GLU A 4 23.13 10.96 2.62
CA GLU A 4 24.30 10.99 3.53
C GLU A 4 23.89 10.58 4.95
N PHE A 5 22.73 11.09 5.43
CA PHE A 5 22.18 10.66 6.71
C PHE A 5 21.95 9.13 6.73
N ILE A 6 21.33 8.55 5.67
CA ILE A 6 21.10 7.10 5.59
C ILE A 6 22.41 6.31 5.58
N ARG A 7 23.45 6.80 4.90
CA ARG A 7 24.80 6.18 4.91
C ARG A 7 25.40 6.15 6.31
N GLU A 8 25.40 7.27 7.01
CA GLU A 8 25.93 7.37 8.37
C GLU A 8 25.14 6.51 9.35
N LEU A 9 23.80 6.53 9.23
CA LEU A 9 22.91 5.70 10.03
C LEU A 9 23.17 4.20 9.79
N SER A 10 23.34 3.78 8.54
CA SER A 10 23.69 2.41 8.16
C SER A 10 24.99 1.93 8.83
N VAL A 11 26.03 2.76 8.80
CA VAL A 11 27.31 2.45 9.50
C VAL A 11 27.09 2.28 11.00
N SER A 12 26.26 3.15 11.59
CA SER A 12 25.98 3.13 13.03
C SER A 12 25.15 1.91 13.42
N CYS A 13 24.15 1.53 12.60
CA CYS A 13 23.32 0.33 12.78
C CYS A 13 24.20 -0.93 12.72
N ARG A 14 25.04 -1.08 11.68
CA ARG A 14 25.93 -2.25 11.53
C ARG A 14 26.88 -2.42 12.71
N LYS A 15 27.47 -1.32 13.21
CA LYS A 15 28.35 -1.37 14.39
C LYS A 15 27.65 -1.91 15.64
N LYS A 16 26.30 -1.79 15.70
CA LYS A 16 25.46 -2.24 16.81
C LYS A 16 24.73 -3.55 16.54
N GLY A 17 24.93 -4.16 15.37
CA GLY A 17 24.20 -5.36 14.95
C GLY A 17 22.70 -5.14 14.72
N LEU A 18 22.31 -3.90 14.33
CA LEU A 18 20.91 -3.53 14.05
C LEU A 18 20.64 -3.62 12.55
N VAL A 19 19.44 -4.07 12.20
CA VAL A 19 18.92 -4.04 10.84
C VAL A 19 18.35 -2.65 10.54
N LEU A 20 18.68 -2.09 9.38
CA LEU A 20 18.14 -0.82 8.89
C LEU A 20 17.18 -1.07 7.74
N SER A 21 15.92 -0.69 7.89
CA SER A 21 14.97 -0.55 6.79
C SER A 21 14.62 0.91 6.54
N VAL A 22 14.28 1.23 5.28
CA VAL A 22 13.93 2.59 4.87
C VAL A 22 12.65 2.55 4.04
N ASP A 23 11.62 3.26 4.51
CA ASP A 23 10.33 3.36 3.82
C ASP A 23 10.37 4.46 2.77
N ASN A 24 9.84 4.17 1.60
CA ASN A 24 9.76 5.08 0.47
C ASN A 24 8.35 5.10 -0.14
N TYR A 25 7.94 6.26 -0.64
CA TYR A 25 6.89 6.31 -1.64
C TYR A 25 7.29 5.49 -2.87
N VAL A 26 6.32 5.07 -3.65
CA VAL A 26 6.56 4.44 -4.95
C VAL A 26 7.52 5.29 -5.79
N PRO A 27 8.48 4.68 -6.52
CA PRO A 27 9.42 5.44 -7.34
C PRO A 27 8.69 6.33 -8.35
N ALA A 28 9.07 7.60 -8.39
CA ALA A 28 8.50 8.58 -9.30
C ALA A 28 9.54 9.67 -9.63
N VAL A 29 9.31 10.39 -10.72
CA VAL A 29 10.22 11.46 -11.17
C VAL A 29 10.42 12.52 -10.10
N TYR A 30 9.35 12.90 -9.39
CA TYR A 30 9.36 13.96 -8.39
C TYR A 30 10.07 13.58 -7.09
N ASN A 31 10.29 12.27 -6.83
CA ASN A 31 10.92 11.80 -5.60
C ASN A 31 12.31 11.14 -5.80
N ARG A 32 12.92 11.32 -6.98
CA ARG A 32 14.28 10.82 -7.28
C ARG A 32 15.36 11.31 -6.32
N PHE A 33 15.11 12.41 -5.61
CA PHE A 33 16.05 12.94 -4.62
C PHE A 33 16.25 12.02 -3.41
N TYR A 34 15.33 11.06 -3.17
CA TYR A 34 15.52 10.02 -2.16
C TYR A 34 16.62 9.02 -2.53
N ASN A 35 16.99 8.92 -3.81
CA ASN A 35 18.04 8.05 -4.31
C ASN A 35 17.89 6.60 -3.83
N GLN A 36 16.78 5.96 -4.18
CA GLN A 36 16.44 4.58 -3.77
C GLN A 36 17.55 3.59 -4.16
N LYS A 37 18.21 3.80 -5.30
CA LYS A 37 19.35 2.98 -5.71
C LYS A 37 20.45 2.95 -4.65
N GLU A 38 20.81 4.12 -4.13
CA GLU A 38 21.84 4.19 -3.09
C GLU A 38 21.35 3.68 -1.74
N GLN A 39 20.06 3.84 -1.44
CA GLN A 39 19.46 3.20 -0.26
C GLN A 39 19.61 1.68 -0.34
N GLY A 40 19.37 1.08 -1.52
CA GLY A 40 19.56 -0.35 -1.76
C GLY A 40 21.00 -0.82 -1.54
N ASN A 41 22.00 0.06 -1.73
CA ASN A 41 23.40 -0.26 -1.45
C ASN A 41 23.72 -0.29 0.05
N VAL A 42 23.09 0.58 0.85
CA VAL A 42 23.49 0.83 2.23
C VAL A 42 22.51 0.32 3.28
N ALA A 43 21.23 0.27 3.01
CA ALA A 43 20.22 -0.30 3.90
C ALA A 43 20.14 -1.82 3.75
N ASP A 44 19.62 -2.50 4.77
CA ASP A 44 19.34 -3.93 4.73
C ASP A 44 18.07 -4.19 3.92
N TYR A 45 17.03 -3.34 4.11
CA TYR A 45 15.78 -3.40 3.36
C TYR A 45 15.32 -2.01 2.89
N VAL A 46 14.65 -1.99 1.74
CA VAL A 46 13.98 -0.83 1.18
C VAL A 46 12.51 -1.18 1.03
N ILE A 47 11.65 -0.46 1.75
CA ILE A 47 10.21 -0.73 1.79
C ILE A 47 9.51 0.22 0.82
N ILE A 48 8.65 -0.32 -0.04
CA ILE A 48 7.75 0.46 -0.89
C ILE A 48 6.43 0.63 -0.12
N MET A 49 5.99 1.85 0.14
CA MET A 49 4.64 2.13 0.59
C MET A 49 3.67 1.98 -0.59
N GLY A 50 3.25 0.73 -0.87
CA GLY A 50 2.43 0.34 -2.02
C GLY A 50 0.95 0.73 -1.86
N TYR A 51 0.69 1.94 -1.35
CA TYR A 51 -0.64 2.47 -1.07
C TYR A 51 -0.66 4.00 -1.22
N ASP A 52 -1.82 4.61 -0.92
CA ASP A 52 -2.11 6.03 -1.19
C ASP A 52 -2.01 6.39 -2.69
N GLU A 53 -2.39 5.45 -3.58
CA GLU A 53 -2.59 5.72 -5.01
C GLU A 53 -3.58 6.87 -5.19
N HIS A 54 -4.72 6.78 -4.49
CA HIS A 54 -5.68 7.86 -4.32
C HIS A 54 -5.76 8.25 -2.83
N TYR A 55 -5.67 9.53 -2.55
CA TYR A 55 -5.57 10.07 -1.19
C TYR A 55 -6.47 11.28 -0.97
N ALA A 56 -6.67 11.70 0.27
CA ALA A 56 -7.53 12.84 0.61
C ALA A 56 -7.10 14.12 -0.13
N GLY A 57 -8.05 14.74 -0.83
CA GLY A 57 -7.80 15.92 -1.65
C GLY A 57 -7.42 15.63 -3.12
N GLY A 58 -7.34 14.35 -3.50
CA GLY A 58 -7.22 13.89 -4.88
C GLY A 58 -8.54 13.34 -5.44
N GLU A 59 -8.49 12.78 -6.62
CA GLU A 59 -9.62 12.09 -7.25
C GLU A 59 -10.01 10.81 -6.50
N ALA A 60 -11.30 10.46 -6.54
CA ALA A 60 -11.80 9.22 -5.96
C ALA A 60 -11.23 8.00 -6.68
N GLY A 61 -10.79 7.01 -5.90
CA GLY A 61 -10.21 5.78 -6.43
C GLY A 61 -9.71 4.84 -5.34
N SER A 62 -9.14 3.73 -5.78
CA SER A 62 -8.50 2.75 -4.91
C SER A 62 -7.29 3.34 -4.20
N VAL A 63 -7.06 2.96 -2.96
CA VAL A 63 -5.82 3.30 -2.24
C VAL A 63 -4.62 2.47 -2.72
N SER A 64 -4.87 1.33 -3.37
CA SER A 64 -3.82 0.36 -3.72
C SER A 64 -4.34 -0.64 -4.75
N SER A 65 -4.52 -0.20 -6.00
CA SER A 65 -4.90 -1.10 -7.08
C SER A 65 -3.78 -2.11 -7.40
N ILE A 66 -4.15 -3.28 -7.94
CA ILE A 66 -3.17 -4.32 -8.26
C ILE A 66 -2.17 -3.84 -9.32
N GLY A 67 -2.62 -3.03 -10.28
CA GLY A 67 -1.77 -2.45 -11.32
C GLY A 67 -0.77 -1.44 -10.75
N TYR A 68 -1.21 -0.60 -9.81
CA TYR A 68 -0.34 0.34 -9.11
C TYR A 68 0.76 -0.37 -8.33
N VAL A 69 0.39 -1.41 -7.56
CA VAL A 69 1.36 -2.19 -6.78
C VAL A 69 2.36 -2.89 -7.69
N GLU A 70 1.90 -3.56 -8.76
CA GLU A 70 2.81 -4.25 -9.69
C GLU A 70 3.79 -3.30 -10.36
N ASN A 71 3.33 -2.14 -10.82
CA ASN A 71 4.20 -1.13 -11.44
C ASN A 71 5.20 -0.58 -10.43
N SER A 72 4.77 -0.30 -9.21
CA SER A 72 5.65 0.16 -8.13
C SER A 72 6.77 -0.82 -7.83
N ILE A 73 6.45 -2.11 -7.78
CA ILE A 73 7.43 -3.20 -7.61
C ILE A 73 8.42 -3.20 -8.79
N LYS A 74 7.92 -3.20 -10.03
CA LYS A 74 8.77 -3.19 -11.22
C LYS A 74 9.74 -2.01 -11.23
N ASP A 75 9.24 -0.81 -10.94
CA ASP A 75 10.06 0.40 -10.91
C ASP A 75 11.12 0.35 -9.81
N MET A 76 10.79 -0.17 -8.63
CA MET A 76 11.77 -0.33 -7.55
C MET A 76 12.85 -1.37 -7.92
N LEU A 77 12.49 -2.45 -8.61
CA LEU A 77 13.44 -3.51 -9.00
C LEU A 77 14.48 -3.06 -10.04
N PHE A 78 14.26 -1.95 -10.74
CA PHE A 78 15.32 -1.29 -11.55
C PHE A 78 16.36 -0.59 -10.69
N LEU A 79 16.07 -0.31 -9.42
CA LEU A 79 16.87 0.49 -8.52
C LEU A 79 17.52 -0.33 -7.40
N VAL A 80 16.79 -1.33 -6.89
CA VAL A 80 17.13 -2.08 -5.67
C VAL A 80 17.03 -3.59 -5.95
N PRO A 81 18.02 -4.40 -5.50
CA PRO A 81 17.97 -5.85 -5.59
C PRO A 81 16.72 -6.41 -4.89
N LYS A 82 16.04 -7.37 -5.52
CA LYS A 82 14.76 -7.92 -5.06
C LYS A 82 14.79 -8.47 -3.62
N GLU A 83 15.90 -9.07 -3.23
CA GLU A 83 16.14 -9.63 -1.90
C GLU A 83 16.26 -8.56 -0.79
N LYS A 84 16.20 -7.29 -1.14
CA LYS A 84 16.14 -6.16 -0.23
C LYS A 84 14.83 -5.38 -0.32
N VAL A 85 13.98 -5.69 -1.29
CA VAL A 85 12.70 -4.98 -1.49
C VAL A 85 11.61 -5.64 -0.67
N ILE A 86 10.91 -4.85 0.13
CA ILE A 86 9.68 -5.21 0.83
C ILE A 86 8.55 -4.37 0.25
N ASN A 87 7.40 -4.96 -0.05
CA ASN A 87 6.22 -4.19 -0.41
C ASN A 87 5.27 -4.06 0.79
N ALA A 88 4.93 -2.83 1.16
CA ALA A 88 3.92 -2.58 2.17
C ALA A 88 2.53 -2.54 1.54
N VAL A 89 1.58 -3.19 2.22
CA VAL A 89 0.16 -3.26 1.84
C VAL A 89 -0.71 -2.51 2.85
N PRO A 90 -1.82 -1.90 2.42
CA PRO A 90 -2.72 -1.18 3.33
C PRO A 90 -3.66 -2.14 4.04
N PHE A 91 -3.91 -1.89 5.34
CA PHE A 91 -5.01 -2.51 6.09
C PHE A 91 -6.19 -1.54 6.22
N TYR A 92 -6.34 -0.67 5.22
CA TYR A 92 -7.38 0.34 5.17
C TYR A 92 -7.85 0.60 3.73
N THR A 93 -9.00 1.19 3.62
CA THR A 93 -9.55 1.72 2.38
C THR A 93 -10.04 3.16 2.59
N ARG A 94 -10.64 3.77 1.57
CA ARG A 94 -11.27 5.10 1.66
C ARG A 94 -12.72 5.04 1.21
N LEU A 95 -13.60 5.55 2.07
CA LEU A 95 -14.96 5.91 1.68
C LEU A 95 -14.92 7.31 1.09
N TRP A 96 -15.23 7.41 -0.18
CA TRP A 96 -15.34 8.67 -0.92
C TRP A 96 -16.78 9.17 -0.88
N THR A 97 -16.98 10.48 -0.77
CA THR A 97 -18.30 11.13 -0.79
C THR A 97 -18.25 12.35 -1.70
N GLY A 98 -19.17 12.45 -2.64
CA GLY A 98 -19.18 13.45 -3.70
C GLY A 98 -18.48 12.95 -4.96
N SER A 99 -18.34 13.82 -5.95
CA SER A 99 -17.76 13.50 -7.26
C SER A 99 -16.79 14.59 -7.75
N GLY A 100 -15.86 14.19 -8.61
CA GLY A 100 -14.86 15.09 -9.21
C GLY A 100 -13.99 15.78 -8.15
N ASP A 101 -13.63 17.03 -8.40
CA ASP A 101 -12.74 17.85 -7.55
C ASP A 101 -13.33 18.17 -6.15
N ASN A 102 -14.62 17.89 -5.94
CA ASN A 102 -15.29 18.11 -4.65
C ASN A 102 -15.44 16.82 -3.82
N ALA A 103 -14.85 15.73 -4.27
CA ALA A 103 -14.88 14.48 -3.52
C ALA A 103 -14.09 14.62 -2.21
N SER A 104 -14.74 14.33 -1.11
CA SER A 104 -14.09 14.16 0.20
C SER A 104 -13.90 12.68 0.49
N SER A 105 -12.91 12.35 1.31
CA SER A 105 -12.71 10.95 1.68
C SER A 105 -12.36 10.77 3.15
N ARG A 106 -12.76 9.63 3.68
CA ARG A 106 -12.43 9.16 5.03
C ARG A 106 -11.73 7.80 4.94
N ALA A 107 -10.55 7.69 5.53
CA ALA A 107 -9.87 6.41 5.67
C ALA A 107 -10.60 5.54 6.71
N MET A 108 -10.73 4.25 6.41
CA MET A 108 -11.40 3.24 7.24
C MET A 108 -10.56 1.99 7.27
N GLY A 109 -10.27 1.44 8.45
CA GLY A 109 -9.66 0.12 8.56
C GLY A 109 -10.57 -0.96 7.95
N ILE A 110 -10.01 -2.12 7.59
CA ILE A 110 -10.76 -3.23 6.96
C ILE A 110 -11.98 -3.60 7.80
N SER A 111 -11.80 -3.76 9.11
CA SER A 111 -12.90 -4.09 10.03
C SER A 111 -14.02 -3.04 10.04
N GLU A 112 -13.65 -1.75 10.08
CA GLU A 112 -14.61 -0.64 10.03
C GLU A 112 -15.33 -0.58 8.69
N ALA A 113 -14.61 -0.74 7.58
CA ALA A 113 -15.18 -0.73 6.24
C ALA A 113 -16.17 -1.88 6.02
N THR A 114 -15.81 -3.10 6.46
CA THR A 114 -16.71 -4.27 6.41
C THR A 114 -18.03 -4.02 7.15
N LYS A 115 -17.94 -3.48 8.35
CA LYS A 115 -19.10 -3.10 9.13
C LYS A 115 -19.95 -2.04 8.43
N TRP A 116 -19.30 -0.99 7.94
CA TRP A 116 -19.97 0.11 7.25
C TRP A 116 -20.71 -0.37 5.98
N VAL A 117 -20.09 -1.22 5.15
CA VAL A 117 -20.72 -1.81 3.97
C VAL A 117 -21.96 -2.59 4.34
N SER A 118 -21.89 -3.43 5.38
CA SER A 118 -23.04 -4.20 5.87
C SER A 118 -24.19 -3.31 6.38
N GLU A 119 -23.89 -2.21 7.05
CA GLU A 119 -24.89 -1.30 7.63
C GLU A 119 -25.50 -0.34 6.59
N SER A 120 -24.71 0.08 5.59
CA SER A 120 -25.17 1.00 4.54
C SER A 120 -26.00 0.33 3.46
N GLY A 121 -25.89 -1.00 3.32
CA GLY A 121 -26.48 -1.75 2.22
C GLY A 121 -25.81 -1.51 0.87
N MET A 122 -24.54 -1.05 0.86
CA MET A 122 -23.78 -0.90 -0.38
C MET A 122 -23.49 -2.28 -0.98
N ASP A 123 -23.90 -2.48 -2.23
CA ASP A 123 -23.55 -3.67 -2.99
C ASP A 123 -22.11 -3.57 -3.52
N LEU A 124 -21.34 -4.62 -3.31
CA LEU A 124 -19.96 -4.73 -3.78
C LEU A 124 -19.86 -5.70 -4.95
N THR A 125 -19.20 -5.28 -6.03
CA THR A 125 -18.89 -6.12 -7.19
C THR A 125 -17.38 -6.18 -7.38
N TRP A 126 -16.85 -7.38 -7.65
CA TRP A 126 -15.42 -7.54 -7.91
C TRP A 126 -15.03 -6.91 -9.24
N ASP A 127 -13.99 -6.07 -9.22
CA ASP A 127 -13.37 -5.45 -10.39
C ASP A 127 -11.97 -6.06 -10.62
N ASP A 128 -11.86 -6.92 -11.62
CA ASP A 128 -10.58 -7.56 -11.96
C ASP A 128 -9.50 -6.58 -12.39
N SER A 129 -9.88 -5.43 -12.94
CA SER A 129 -8.91 -4.41 -13.41
C SER A 129 -8.21 -3.70 -12.27
N VAL A 130 -8.88 -3.58 -11.13
CA VAL A 130 -8.36 -2.97 -9.90
C VAL A 130 -7.87 -4.03 -8.91
N GLY A 131 -8.42 -5.25 -8.99
CA GLY A 131 -8.15 -6.33 -8.05
C GLY A 131 -8.79 -6.09 -6.68
N GLN A 132 -9.97 -5.47 -6.66
CA GLN A 132 -10.71 -5.15 -5.44
C GLN A 132 -12.22 -5.23 -5.69
N TYR A 133 -13.00 -5.34 -4.61
CA TYR A 133 -14.43 -5.08 -4.68
C TYR A 133 -14.69 -3.59 -4.76
N TYR A 134 -15.52 -3.18 -5.70
CA TYR A 134 -16.01 -1.81 -5.86
C TYR A 134 -17.48 -1.72 -5.51
N GLY A 135 -17.87 -0.67 -4.80
CA GLY A 135 -19.24 -0.33 -4.51
C GLY A 135 -19.53 1.15 -4.70
N ARG A 136 -20.79 1.41 -5.07
CA ARG A 136 -21.35 2.76 -5.20
C ARG A 136 -22.73 2.82 -4.57
N LEU A 137 -23.00 3.89 -3.86
CA LEU A 137 -24.27 4.13 -3.20
C LEU A 137 -24.65 5.60 -3.30
N ASP A 138 -25.85 5.91 -3.78
CA ASP A 138 -26.39 7.26 -3.71
C ASP A 138 -26.95 7.51 -2.30
N SER A 139 -26.50 8.55 -1.65
CA SER A 139 -26.91 8.93 -0.31
C SER A 139 -27.39 10.38 -0.23
N GLN A 140 -28.00 10.76 0.88
CA GLN A 140 -28.41 12.15 1.12
C GLN A 140 -27.23 13.14 1.15
N ASN A 141 -26.02 12.64 1.42
CA ASN A 141 -24.79 13.43 1.44
C ASN A 141 -24.04 13.43 0.10
N GLY A 142 -24.64 12.91 -0.95
CA GLY A 142 -24.06 12.72 -2.27
C GLY A 142 -23.68 11.27 -2.56
N GLU A 143 -23.14 11.05 -3.74
CA GLU A 143 -22.64 9.75 -4.17
C GLU A 143 -21.52 9.27 -3.24
N GLN A 144 -21.58 8.01 -2.81
CA GLN A 144 -20.53 7.36 -2.05
C GLN A 144 -19.91 6.24 -2.86
N GLN A 145 -18.57 6.13 -2.81
CA GLN A 145 -17.81 5.12 -3.53
C GLN A 145 -16.78 4.49 -2.60
N LEU A 146 -16.54 3.20 -2.78
CA LEU A 146 -15.58 2.42 -1.99
C LEU A 146 -14.88 1.39 -2.88
N TRP A 147 -13.56 1.33 -2.80
CA TRP A 147 -12.73 0.22 -3.29
C TRP A 147 -12.24 -0.54 -2.06
N MET A 148 -12.84 -1.71 -1.81
CA MET A 148 -12.64 -2.45 -0.57
C MET A 148 -11.31 -3.19 -0.56
N GLU A 149 -10.47 -2.89 0.44
CA GLU A 149 -9.31 -3.71 0.76
C GLU A 149 -9.76 -4.84 1.70
N GLU A 150 -9.42 -6.08 1.37
CA GLU A 150 -9.80 -7.27 2.13
C GLU A 150 -8.90 -8.47 1.75
N THR A 151 -9.18 -9.66 2.26
CA THR A 151 -8.29 -10.82 2.10
C THR A 151 -8.02 -11.23 0.65
N ARG A 152 -9.00 -11.14 -0.26
CA ARG A 152 -8.82 -11.50 -1.67
C ARG A 152 -7.90 -10.49 -2.37
N SER A 153 -8.09 -9.21 -2.15
CA SER A 153 -7.25 -8.16 -2.73
C SER A 153 -5.83 -8.19 -2.15
N LEU A 154 -5.68 -8.46 -0.85
CA LEU A 154 -4.38 -8.69 -0.22
C LEU A 154 -3.70 -9.94 -0.78
N GLY A 155 -4.44 -11.01 -1.02
CA GLY A 155 -3.93 -12.24 -1.65
C GLY A 155 -3.28 -11.98 -3.00
N LEU A 156 -3.91 -11.18 -3.87
CA LEU A 156 -3.31 -10.78 -5.15
C LEU A 156 -1.99 -10.02 -4.97
N LYS A 157 -1.90 -9.16 -3.96
CA LYS A 157 -0.65 -8.44 -3.65
C LYS A 157 0.42 -9.38 -3.12
N MET A 158 0.05 -10.38 -2.31
CA MET A 158 0.98 -11.44 -1.87
C MET A 158 1.48 -12.28 -3.04
N ASP A 159 0.63 -12.57 -4.03
CA ASP A 159 1.03 -13.25 -5.25
C ASP A 159 2.06 -12.45 -6.07
N LEU A 160 1.95 -11.12 -6.10
CA LEU A 160 2.97 -10.26 -6.71
C LEU A 160 4.29 -10.33 -5.94
N ILE A 161 4.26 -10.31 -4.61
CA ILE A 161 5.46 -10.41 -3.76
C ILE A 161 6.18 -11.73 -4.03
N LYS A 162 5.44 -12.83 -4.10
CA LYS A 162 5.97 -14.15 -4.46
C LYS A 162 6.49 -14.20 -5.91
N LYS A 163 5.72 -13.68 -6.87
CA LYS A 163 6.06 -13.62 -8.29
C LYS A 163 7.39 -12.92 -8.54
N TYR A 164 7.63 -11.82 -7.86
CA TYR A 164 8.86 -11.03 -8.00
C TYR A 164 9.96 -11.45 -7.03
N ALA A 165 9.71 -12.45 -6.18
CA ALA A 165 10.63 -12.97 -5.16
C ALA A 165 11.20 -11.84 -4.28
N LEU A 166 10.32 -10.97 -3.77
CA LEU A 166 10.71 -9.90 -2.87
C LEU A 166 11.13 -10.42 -1.50
N ALA A 167 11.83 -9.60 -0.72
CA ALA A 167 12.30 -9.95 0.62
C ALA A 167 11.13 -10.19 1.61
N GLY A 168 9.99 -9.55 1.39
CA GLY A 168 8.86 -9.71 2.30
C GLY A 168 7.71 -8.74 2.05
N VAL A 169 6.79 -8.72 3.00
CA VAL A 169 5.64 -7.84 3.08
C VAL A 169 5.69 -7.01 4.37
N ALA A 170 5.18 -5.79 4.34
CA ALA A 170 4.86 -4.98 5.51
C ALA A 170 3.38 -4.61 5.48
N GLY A 171 2.77 -4.32 6.63
CA GLY A 171 1.35 -3.94 6.71
C GLY A 171 1.17 -2.57 7.36
N TRP A 172 0.41 -1.69 6.74
CA TRP A 172 0.04 -0.40 7.31
C TRP A 172 -1.46 -0.36 7.60
N ARG A 173 -1.87 -0.31 8.86
CA ARG A 173 -1.08 -0.55 10.08
C ARG A 173 -1.82 -1.52 10.99
N LEU A 174 -1.12 -2.11 11.92
CA LEU A 174 -1.71 -2.97 12.95
C LEU A 174 -2.86 -2.31 13.68
N GLY A 175 -3.95 -3.07 13.90
CA GLY A 175 -5.20 -2.63 14.51
C GLY A 175 -6.25 -2.13 13.50
N LEU A 176 -5.96 -2.13 12.20
CA LEU A 176 -6.92 -1.82 11.13
C LEU A 176 -7.36 -3.06 10.35
N GLU A 177 -6.65 -4.17 10.50
CA GLU A 177 -6.92 -5.46 9.85
C GLU A 177 -8.09 -6.21 10.51
N THR A 178 -8.56 -7.22 9.79
CA THR A 178 -9.39 -8.31 10.32
C THR A 178 -8.52 -9.54 10.58
N SER A 179 -8.96 -10.46 11.42
CA SER A 179 -8.16 -11.63 11.81
C SER A 179 -7.79 -12.55 10.64
N ASP A 180 -8.65 -12.66 9.62
CA ASP A 180 -8.47 -13.46 8.41
C ASP A 180 -7.39 -12.92 7.46
N VAL A 181 -6.98 -11.65 7.63
CA VAL A 181 -5.83 -11.08 6.91
C VAL A 181 -4.55 -11.88 7.16
N TRP A 182 -4.38 -12.40 8.37
CA TRP A 182 -3.19 -13.17 8.74
C TRP A 182 -3.10 -14.55 8.10
N ASP A 183 -4.24 -15.11 7.66
CA ASP A 183 -4.29 -16.38 6.90
C ASP A 183 -3.71 -16.18 5.48
N VAL A 184 -3.73 -14.94 4.97
CA VAL A 184 -3.25 -14.57 3.63
C VAL A 184 -1.82 -14.05 3.67
N ILE A 185 -1.49 -13.24 4.68
CA ILE A 185 -0.16 -12.60 4.81
C ILE A 185 0.85 -13.55 5.47
N GLY A 186 0.38 -14.64 6.09
CA GLY A 186 1.23 -15.64 6.72
C GLY A 186 2.33 -16.11 5.76
N TRP A 187 3.57 -16.03 6.20
CA TRP A 187 4.74 -16.47 5.45
C TRP A 187 5.09 -17.89 5.93
N GLU A 188 4.91 -18.88 5.04
CA GLU A 188 5.42 -20.24 5.23
C GLU A 188 6.89 -20.34 4.81
#